data_3f98b89b4d8ed397c689d74f1414adb7
#
_entry.id   3f98b89b4d8ed397c689d74f1414adb7
#
_cell.length_a   1.000
_cell.length_b   1.000
_cell.length_c   1.000
_cell.angle_alpha   90.00
_cell.angle_beta   90.00
_cell.angle_gamma   90.00
#
_symmetry.space_group_name_H-M   'P 1'
#
loop_
_entity.id
_entity.type
_entity.pdbx_description
1 polymer ?
#
loop_
_entity_poly.entity_id
_entity_poly.type
_entity_poly.pdbx_seq_one_letter_code
_entity_poly.pdbx_strand_id
1 'polypeptide(L)'
;MKHGLVYLLLGAGVVLTGSLPFASHDVGELRPVQTALVRMEADQVILKTDMGDAGTGIGWDAAMADLKAKAPGTVFFGTASFLLLEESAQDLLSELPQKMELNPGCALCLAPAGVDLEAASEYFDAHEPGWDLARLRQAQAAGKPVTLPRLVVTEGRYLLVQPGN
;
A
#
# COMPACT_ATOMS: atom_id res chain seq x y z
N MET A 1 51.53 3.93 -16.67
CA MET A 1 50.86 5.23 -16.84
C MET A 1 49.69 5.24 -17.85
N LYS A 2 49.60 4.30 -18.80
CA LYS A 2 48.51 4.29 -19.82
C LYS A 2 47.13 3.85 -19.28
N HIS A 3 47.10 3.01 -18.26
CA HIS A 3 45.80 2.51 -17.71
C HIS A 3 45.05 3.55 -16.86
N GLY A 4 45.76 4.45 -16.18
CA GLY A 4 45.12 5.51 -15.38
C GLY A 4 44.33 6.51 -16.22
N LEU A 5 44.84 6.81 -17.44
CA LEU A 5 44.16 7.72 -18.36
C LEU A 5 42.85 7.12 -18.90
N VAL A 6 42.80 5.81 -19.10
CA VAL A 6 41.59 5.10 -19.57
C VAL A 6 40.51 5.13 -18.52
N TYR A 7 40.85 4.89 -17.24
CA TYR A 7 39.86 4.98 -16.15
C TYR A 7 39.35 6.41 -15.91
N LEU A 8 40.21 7.40 -16.11
CA LEU A 8 39.84 8.81 -16.00
C LEU A 8 38.88 9.22 -17.13
N LEU A 9 39.11 8.76 -18.33
CA LEU A 9 38.24 8.99 -19.48
C LEU A 9 36.91 8.27 -19.36
N LEU A 10 36.91 7.02 -18.85
CA LEU A 10 35.68 6.29 -18.56
C LEU A 10 34.86 6.98 -17.46
N GLY A 11 35.51 7.43 -16.38
CA GLY A 11 34.85 8.17 -15.31
C GLY A 11 34.26 9.50 -15.79
N ALA A 12 35.02 10.26 -16.59
CA ALA A 12 34.54 11.49 -17.19
C ALA A 12 33.38 11.24 -18.18
N GLY A 13 33.42 10.15 -18.95
CA GLY A 13 32.32 9.74 -19.85
C GLY A 13 31.02 9.46 -19.10
N VAL A 14 31.09 8.74 -17.99
CA VAL A 14 29.91 8.45 -17.13
C VAL A 14 29.32 9.73 -16.53
N VAL A 15 30.17 10.67 -16.11
CA VAL A 15 29.69 11.95 -15.55
C VAL A 15 29.09 12.86 -16.63
N LEU A 16 29.72 12.89 -17.85
CA LEU A 16 29.25 13.74 -18.94
C LEU A 16 27.98 13.24 -19.62
N THR A 17 27.74 11.92 -19.62
CA THR A 17 26.51 11.38 -20.22
C THR A 17 25.28 11.50 -19.33
N GLY A 18 25.44 11.96 -18.09
CA GLY A 18 24.33 12.02 -17.12
C GLY A 18 23.70 10.65 -16.83
N SER A 19 24.36 9.58 -17.30
CA SER A 19 23.87 8.19 -17.15
C SER A 19 24.28 7.60 -15.80
N LEU A 20 24.17 8.39 -14.73
CA LEU A 20 24.07 7.79 -13.41
C LEU A 20 22.68 7.14 -13.35
N PRO A 21 22.58 5.82 -13.19
CA PRO A 21 21.28 5.11 -13.18
C PRO A 21 20.48 5.35 -11.90
N PHE A 22 20.79 6.39 -11.18
CA PHE A 22 20.05 6.83 -10.03
C PHE A 22 19.11 7.94 -10.49
N ALA A 23 17.89 7.57 -10.88
CA ALA A 23 16.77 8.47 -10.71
C ALA A 23 16.72 8.78 -9.20
N SER A 24 17.41 9.84 -8.78
CA SER A 24 17.31 10.36 -7.44
C SER A 24 15.91 10.97 -7.34
N HIS A 25 14.91 10.15 -6.94
CA HIS A 25 13.72 10.71 -6.36
C HIS A 25 14.21 11.41 -5.09
N ASP A 26 13.97 12.70 -5.03
CA ASP A 26 14.31 13.46 -3.83
C ASP A 26 13.54 12.79 -2.68
N VAL A 27 14.28 12.27 -1.70
CA VAL A 27 13.68 11.57 -0.55
C VAL A 27 12.70 12.48 0.20
N GLY A 28 12.87 13.80 0.06
CA GLY A 28 11.96 14.81 0.60
C GLY A 28 10.59 14.86 -0.08
N GLU A 29 10.43 14.26 -1.27
CA GLU A 29 9.15 14.17 -1.99
C GLU A 29 8.39 12.87 -1.72
N LEU A 30 9.00 11.92 -1.01
CA LEU A 30 8.33 10.66 -0.65
C LEU A 30 7.28 10.91 0.43
N ARG A 31 6.07 10.43 0.16
CA ARG A 31 4.95 10.41 1.10
C ARG A 31 4.72 8.96 1.56
N PRO A 32 5.35 8.56 2.68
CA PRO A 32 5.21 7.20 3.20
C PRO A 32 3.80 7.00 3.75
N VAL A 33 3.09 6.03 3.20
CA VAL A 33 1.76 5.63 3.68
C VAL A 33 1.94 4.60 4.80
N GLN A 34 1.31 4.83 5.94
CA GLN A 34 1.26 3.88 7.04
C GLN A 34 -0.02 3.05 7.01
N THR A 35 -1.14 3.70 6.75
CA THR A 35 -2.45 3.03 6.65
C THR A 35 -3.15 3.44 5.37
N ALA A 36 -3.65 2.46 4.64
CA ALA A 36 -4.46 2.68 3.46
C ALA A 36 -5.84 2.02 3.58
N LEU A 37 -6.83 2.60 2.93
CA LEU A 37 -8.19 2.08 2.81
C LEU A 37 -8.55 1.88 1.36
N VAL A 38 -9.14 0.73 1.08
CA VAL A 38 -9.74 0.40 -0.22
C VAL A 38 -11.22 0.17 -0.06
N ARG A 39 -12.01 0.84 -0.88
CA ARG A 39 -13.44 0.61 -0.96
C ARG A 39 -13.94 0.63 -2.40
N MET A 40 -15.11 0.05 -2.64
CA MET A 40 -15.81 0.18 -3.91
C MET A 40 -17.09 0.99 -3.74
N GLU A 41 -17.34 1.89 -4.67
CA GLU A 41 -18.56 2.69 -4.74
C GLU A 41 -18.96 2.86 -6.21
N ALA A 42 -20.17 2.45 -6.59
CA ALA A 42 -20.69 2.56 -7.95
C ALA A 42 -19.69 2.06 -9.02
N ASP A 43 -19.14 0.86 -8.85
CA ASP A 43 -18.14 0.21 -9.72
C ASP A 43 -16.78 0.92 -9.82
N GLN A 44 -16.53 1.88 -8.94
CA GLN A 44 -15.22 2.53 -8.82
C GLN A 44 -14.46 2.06 -7.59
N VAL A 45 -13.17 1.83 -7.78
CA VAL A 45 -12.23 1.62 -6.68
C VAL A 45 -11.84 2.98 -6.13
N ILE A 46 -11.92 3.14 -4.83
CA ILE A 46 -11.50 4.32 -4.10
C ILE A 46 -10.38 3.91 -3.15
N LEU A 47 -9.22 4.54 -3.34
CA LEU A 47 -8.06 4.42 -2.47
C LEU A 47 -7.96 5.66 -1.60
N LYS A 48 -7.74 5.48 -0.30
CA LYS A 48 -7.44 6.57 0.62
C LYS A 48 -6.21 6.23 1.44
N THR A 49 -5.45 7.24 1.82
CA THR A 49 -4.28 7.10 2.70
C THR A 49 -4.47 7.89 3.98
N ASP A 50 -3.76 7.52 5.03
CA ASP A 50 -3.65 8.28 6.29
C ASP A 50 -3.07 9.68 6.11
N MET A 51 -2.36 9.91 5.00
CA MET A 51 -1.85 11.24 4.61
C MET A 51 -2.92 12.15 4.02
N GLY A 52 -4.19 11.70 3.93
CA GLY A 52 -5.30 12.44 3.36
C GLY A 52 -5.39 12.39 1.83
N ASP A 53 -4.46 11.69 1.16
CA ASP A 53 -4.51 11.53 -0.29
C ASP A 53 -5.61 10.53 -0.67
N ALA A 54 -6.29 10.78 -1.79
CA ALA A 54 -7.32 9.89 -2.30
C ALA A 54 -7.31 9.81 -3.82
N GLY A 55 -7.55 8.62 -4.35
CA GLY A 55 -7.70 8.36 -5.78
C GLY A 55 -8.90 7.51 -6.07
N THR A 56 -9.52 7.73 -7.23
CA THR A 56 -10.73 7.03 -7.65
C THR A 56 -10.61 6.63 -9.11
N GLY A 57 -11.08 5.43 -9.46
CA GLY A 57 -11.05 4.98 -10.84
C GLY A 57 -11.74 3.65 -11.06
N ILE A 58 -12.00 3.32 -12.33
CA ILE A 58 -12.52 2.01 -12.71
C ILE A 58 -11.37 0.98 -12.57
N GLY A 59 -11.37 0.25 -11.45
CA GLY A 59 -10.32 -0.70 -11.10
C GLY A 59 -9.07 -0.07 -10.46
N TRP A 60 -8.15 -0.94 -10.05
CA TRP A 60 -6.94 -0.59 -9.30
C TRP A 60 -6.03 0.40 -10.02
N ASP A 61 -5.73 0.15 -11.29
CA ASP A 61 -4.71 0.90 -12.02
C ASP A 61 -5.16 2.36 -12.22
N ALA A 62 -6.46 2.58 -12.51
CA ALA A 62 -7.01 3.91 -12.65
C ALA A 62 -7.08 4.65 -11.32
N ALA A 63 -7.49 3.99 -10.23
CA ALA A 63 -7.54 4.58 -8.91
C ALA A 63 -6.13 4.95 -8.40
N MET A 64 -5.15 4.10 -8.65
CA MET A 64 -3.75 4.36 -8.30
C MET A 64 -3.16 5.52 -9.12
N ALA A 65 -3.46 5.58 -10.41
CA ALA A 65 -3.02 6.68 -11.27
C ALA A 65 -3.62 8.03 -10.83
N ASP A 66 -4.91 8.03 -10.49
CA ASP A 66 -5.60 9.22 -9.99
C ASP A 66 -5.04 9.68 -8.63
N LEU A 67 -4.77 8.73 -7.71
CA LEU A 67 -4.12 9.02 -6.43
C LEU A 67 -2.76 9.69 -6.64
N LYS A 68 -1.90 9.09 -7.49
CA LYS A 68 -0.56 9.62 -7.77
C LYS A 68 -0.60 10.98 -8.45
N ALA A 69 -1.60 11.25 -9.29
CA ALA A 69 -1.76 12.53 -9.97
C ALA A 69 -2.21 13.67 -9.03
N LYS A 70 -2.94 13.35 -7.98
CA LYS A 70 -3.49 14.33 -7.01
C LYS A 70 -2.58 14.55 -5.81
N ALA A 71 -1.78 13.58 -5.45
CA ALA A 71 -0.88 13.68 -4.31
C ALA A 71 0.20 14.75 -4.55
N PRO A 72 0.55 15.55 -3.54
CA PRO A 72 1.57 16.60 -3.65
C PRO A 72 3.01 16.07 -3.69
N GLY A 73 3.21 14.76 -3.79
CA GLY A 73 4.51 14.08 -3.86
C GLY A 73 4.34 12.62 -4.25
N THR A 74 5.43 11.86 -4.20
CA THR A 74 5.43 10.44 -4.55
C THR A 74 4.86 9.59 -3.43
N VAL A 75 3.66 9.06 -3.61
CA VAL A 75 3.00 8.17 -2.64
C VAL A 75 3.74 6.82 -2.64
N PHE A 76 4.20 6.42 -1.45
CA PHE A 76 4.98 5.21 -1.27
C PHE A 76 4.29 4.24 -0.29
N PHE A 77 3.81 3.12 -0.82
CA PHE A 77 3.08 2.09 -0.07
C PHE A 77 3.99 1.02 0.54
N GLY A 78 5.28 0.98 0.20
CA GLY A 78 6.21 -0.02 0.73
C GLY A 78 6.42 0.06 2.25
N THR A 79 6.03 1.15 2.89
CA THR A 79 6.04 1.34 4.35
C THR A 79 4.70 1.04 5.00
N ALA A 80 3.66 0.72 4.23
CA ALA A 80 2.33 0.50 4.78
C ALA A 80 2.33 -0.66 5.77
N SER A 81 1.91 -0.37 6.99
CA SER A 81 1.74 -1.33 8.08
C SER A 81 0.35 -1.97 8.03
N PHE A 82 -0.65 -1.21 7.60
CA PHE A 82 -2.04 -1.64 7.60
C PHE A 82 -2.74 -1.32 6.28
N LEU A 83 -3.47 -2.30 5.76
CA LEU A 83 -4.40 -2.11 4.66
C LEU A 83 -5.80 -2.55 5.08
N LEU A 84 -6.70 -1.60 5.07
CA LEU A 84 -8.12 -1.80 5.36
C LEU A 84 -8.88 -1.97 4.05
N LEU A 85 -9.73 -2.97 4.00
CA LEU A 85 -10.67 -3.16 2.90
C LEU A 85 -12.09 -3.01 3.44
N GLU A 86 -12.88 -2.08 2.91
CA GLU A 86 -14.33 -2.12 3.19
C GLU A 86 -14.93 -3.40 2.59
N GLU A 87 -16.03 -3.87 3.16
CA GLU A 87 -16.70 -5.08 2.67
C GLU A 87 -17.05 -5.00 1.18
N SER A 88 -17.36 -3.81 0.68
CA SER A 88 -17.61 -3.53 -0.73
C SER A 88 -16.42 -3.86 -1.64
N ALA A 89 -15.20 -3.86 -1.12
CA ALA A 89 -13.97 -4.12 -1.85
C ALA A 89 -13.40 -5.53 -1.62
N GLN A 90 -14.12 -6.40 -0.94
CA GLN A 90 -13.63 -7.74 -0.58
C GLN A 90 -13.26 -8.58 -1.83
N ASP A 91 -13.97 -8.43 -2.92
CA ASP A 91 -13.71 -9.15 -4.17
C ASP A 91 -12.36 -8.77 -4.81
N LEU A 92 -11.86 -7.55 -4.51
CA LEU A 92 -10.57 -7.06 -4.97
C LEU A 92 -9.38 -7.72 -4.25
N LEU A 93 -9.63 -8.47 -3.18
CA LEU A 93 -8.58 -9.13 -2.39
C LEU A 93 -7.72 -10.08 -3.24
N SER A 94 -8.30 -10.70 -4.26
CA SER A 94 -7.59 -11.61 -5.16
C SER A 94 -6.53 -10.90 -6.02
N GLU A 95 -6.74 -9.64 -6.35
CA GLU A 95 -5.86 -8.83 -7.20
C GLU A 95 -4.81 -8.06 -6.40
N LEU A 96 -5.09 -7.80 -5.12
CA LEU A 96 -4.29 -6.96 -4.24
C LEU A 96 -2.77 -7.23 -4.28
N PRO A 97 -2.29 -8.49 -4.18
CA PRO A 97 -0.86 -8.77 -4.14
C PRO A 97 -0.09 -8.38 -5.40
N GLN A 98 -0.81 -8.22 -6.52
CA GLN A 98 -0.23 -7.90 -7.83
C GLN A 98 -0.31 -6.42 -8.15
N LYS A 99 -1.25 -5.70 -7.52
CA LYS A 99 -1.59 -4.32 -7.86
C LYS A 99 -0.98 -3.26 -6.94
N MET A 100 -0.61 -3.66 -5.73
CA MET A 100 0.00 -2.75 -4.76
C MET A 100 1.38 -3.25 -4.33
N GLU A 101 2.36 -2.35 -4.37
CA GLU A 101 3.73 -2.61 -3.87
C GLU A 101 3.76 -2.45 -2.34
N LEU A 102 3.04 -3.34 -1.65
CA LEU A 102 2.99 -3.35 -0.20
C LEU A 102 4.10 -4.19 0.40
N ASN A 103 4.50 -3.82 1.62
CA ASN A 103 5.35 -4.64 2.46
C ASN A 103 4.68 -6.02 2.68
N PRO A 104 5.41 -7.15 2.56
CA PRO A 104 4.87 -8.48 2.88
C PRO A 104 4.26 -8.61 4.27
N GLY A 105 4.76 -7.86 5.25
CA GLY A 105 4.22 -7.78 6.61
C GLY A 105 3.04 -6.82 6.78
N CYS A 106 2.58 -6.14 5.71
CA CYS A 106 1.41 -5.28 5.78
C CYS A 106 0.19 -6.06 6.26
N ALA A 107 -0.36 -5.67 7.40
CA ALA A 107 -1.51 -6.34 8.00
C ALA A 107 -2.80 -5.99 7.26
N LEU A 108 -3.65 -7.01 7.06
CA LEU A 108 -4.89 -6.91 6.28
C LEU A 108 -6.10 -7.09 7.20
N CYS A 109 -7.09 -6.21 7.05
CA CYS A 109 -8.32 -6.27 7.84
C CYS A 109 -9.52 -5.78 7.01
N LEU A 110 -10.69 -6.40 7.20
CA LEU A 110 -11.94 -5.84 6.72
C LEU A 110 -12.39 -4.71 7.66
N ALA A 111 -12.85 -3.62 7.11
CA ALA A 111 -13.30 -2.45 7.85
C ALA A 111 -14.76 -2.11 7.56
N PRO A 112 -15.49 -1.52 8.51
CA PRO A 112 -16.82 -1.00 8.26
C PRO A 112 -16.78 0.20 7.33
N ALA A 113 -17.88 0.47 6.64
CA ALA A 113 -18.01 1.65 5.80
C ALA A 113 -17.82 2.93 6.61
N GLY A 114 -17.05 3.86 6.06
CA GLY A 114 -16.78 5.15 6.69
C GLY A 114 -15.84 5.10 7.89
N VAL A 115 -14.99 4.07 7.98
CA VAL A 115 -13.95 3.97 9.00
C VAL A 115 -13.04 5.21 9.00
N ASP A 116 -12.74 5.72 10.18
CA ASP A 116 -11.73 6.75 10.38
C ASP A 116 -10.34 6.10 10.36
N LEU A 117 -9.51 6.48 9.38
CA LEU A 117 -8.19 5.87 9.17
C LEU A 117 -7.20 6.17 10.27
N GLU A 118 -7.22 7.38 10.81
CA GLU A 118 -6.31 7.81 11.89
C GLU A 118 -6.64 7.01 13.16
N ALA A 119 -7.89 7.01 13.57
CA ALA A 119 -8.34 6.26 14.75
C ALA A 119 -8.18 4.73 14.58
N ALA A 120 -8.35 4.19 13.38
CA ALA A 120 -8.11 2.78 13.10
C ALA A 120 -6.61 2.44 13.16
N SER A 121 -5.74 3.31 12.65
CA SER A 121 -4.29 3.14 12.72
C SER A 121 -3.82 3.09 14.17
N GLU A 122 -4.24 4.06 15.00
CA GLU A 122 -3.93 4.07 16.44
C GLU A 122 -4.41 2.80 17.15
N TYR A 123 -5.59 2.31 16.78
CA TYR A 123 -6.11 1.06 17.34
C TYR A 123 -5.24 -0.14 17.00
N PHE A 124 -4.76 -0.23 15.75
CA PHE A 124 -3.93 -1.34 15.29
C PHE A 124 -2.50 -1.32 15.81
N ASP A 125 -1.97 -0.19 16.24
CA ASP A 125 -0.68 -0.12 16.92
C ASP A 125 -0.66 -0.95 18.22
N ALA A 126 -1.82 -1.14 18.84
CA ALA A 126 -2.00 -1.96 20.04
C ALA A 126 -2.65 -3.33 19.78
N HIS A 127 -3.25 -3.55 18.59
CA HIS A 127 -4.08 -4.73 18.29
C HIS A 127 -3.81 -5.25 16.88
N GLU A 128 -2.77 -6.05 16.72
CA GLU A 128 -2.42 -6.62 15.40
C GLU A 128 -3.53 -7.52 14.84
N PRO A 129 -3.93 -7.32 13.57
CA PRO A 129 -4.93 -8.17 12.92
C PRO A 129 -4.56 -9.65 12.81
N GLY A 130 -3.26 -9.97 12.83
CA GLY A 130 -2.78 -11.35 12.75
C GLY A 130 -2.81 -11.95 11.34
N TRP A 131 -3.31 -11.22 10.34
CA TRP A 131 -3.23 -11.55 8.92
C TRP A 131 -2.39 -10.51 8.20
N ASP A 132 -1.46 -10.96 7.37
CA ASP A 132 -0.59 -10.11 6.56
C ASP A 132 -0.62 -10.50 5.08
N LEU A 133 0.01 -9.68 4.24
CA LEU A 133 0.07 -9.90 2.81
C LEU A 133 0.84 -11.19 2.44
N ALA A 134 1.83 -11.60 3.24
CA ALA A 134 2.57 -12.83 3.00
C ALA A 134 1.67 -14.05 3.19
N ARG A 135 0.85 -14.07 4.24
CA ARG A 135 -0.16 -15.11 4.47
C ARG A 135 -1.22 -15.15 3.39
N LEU A 136 -1.68 -13.97 2.93
CA LEU A 136 -2.62 -13.89 1.80
C LEU A 136 -2.03 -14.56 0.56
N ARG A 137 -0.80 -14.20 0.17
CA ARG A 137 -0.11 -14.78 -0.99
C ARG A 137 0.05 -16.29 -0.86
N GLN A 138 0.42 -16.77 0.33
CA GLN A 138 0.56 -18.19 0.59
C GLN A 138 -0.78 -18.94 0.48
N ALA A 139 -1.85 -18.39 1.02
CA ALA A 139 -3.19 -18.99 0.93
C ALA A 139 -3.68 -19.05 -0.52
N GLN A 140 -3.51 -17.96 -1.28
CA GLN A 140 -3.87 -17.91 -2.70
C GLN A 140 -3.08 -18.93 -3.53
N ALA A 141 -1.76 -19.02 -3.34
CA ALA A 141 -0.92 -19.99 -4.01
C ALA A 141 -1.31 -21.45 -3.68
N ALA A 142 -1.82 -21.68 -2.48
CA ALA A 142 -2.33 -23.00 -2.06
C ALA A 142 -3.80 -23.27 -2.43
N GLY A 143 -4.48 -22.33 -3.11
CA GLY A 143 -5.92 -22.42 -3.43
C GLY A 143 -6.83 -22.51 -2.20
N LYS A 144 -6.36 -21.97 -1.04
CA LYS A 144 -7.12 -22.00 0.20
C LYS A 144 -8.05 -20.77 0.28
N PRO A 145 -9.26 -20.95 0.85
CA PRO A 145 -10.13 -19.81 1.12
C PRO A 145 -9.46 -18.85 2.12
N VAL A 146 -9.66 -17.56 1.89
CA VAL A 146 -9.12 -16.49 2.76
C VAL A 146 -10.28 -15.82 3.47
N THR A 147 -10.20 -15.78 4.80
CA THR A 147 -11.12 -15.01 5.63
C THR A 147 -10.27 -14.05 6.47
N LEU A 148 -10.43 -12.77 6.21
CA LEU A 148 -9.71 -11.72 6.95
C LEU A 148 -10.38 -11.44 8.30
N PRO A 149 -9.61 -10.98 9.30
CA PRO A 149 -10.16 -10.38 10.50
C PRO A 149 -10.98 -9.14 10.14
N ARG A 150 -11.91 -8.80 11.00
CA ARG A 150 -12.86 -7.71 10.78
C ARG A 150 -12.76 -6.69 11.90
N LEU A 151 -12.59 -5.43 11.54
CA LEU A 151 -12.74 -4.31 12.43
C LEU A 151 -14.23 -3.97 12.54
N VAL A 152 -14.76 -3.92 13.74
CA VAL A 152 -16.14 -3.51 14.01
C VAL A 152 -16.16 -2.34 14.97
N VAL A 153 -17.22 -1.53 14.90
CA VAL A 153 -17.44 -0.43 15.85
C VAL A 153 -18.58 -0.83 16.77
N THR A 154 -18.30 -0.93 18.06
CA THR A 154 -19.28 -1.25 19.09
C THR A 154 -19.23 -0.16 20.17
N GLU A 155 -20.34 0.50 20.43
CA GLU A 155 -20.42 1.59 21.42
C GLU A 155 -19.37 2.69 21.21
N GLY A 156 -19.06 3.01 19.92
CA GLY A 156 -18.07 4.02 19.57
C GLY A 156 -16.61 3.59 19.77
N ARG A 157 -16.34 2.30 19.99
CA ARG A 157 -14.99 1.73 20.13
C ARG A 157 -14.73 0.72 19.04
N TYR A 158 -13.48 0.66 18.58
CA TYR A 158 -13.03 -0.38 17.66
C TYR A 158 -12.87 -1.71 18.42
N LEU A 159 -13.24 -2.78 17.76
CA LEU A 159 -13.03 -4.15 18.21
C LEU A 159 -12.58 -5.00 17.00
N LEU A 160 -11.49 -5.73 17.16
CA LEU A 160 -10.99 -6.66 16.15
C LEU A 160 -11.61 -8.04 16.38
N VAL A 161 -12.41 -8.49 15.41
CA VAL A 161 -13.02 -9.83 15.41
C VAL A 161 -12.19 -10.73 14.53
N GLN A 162 -11.58 -11.75 15.11
CA GLN A 162 -10.83 -12.76 14.38
C GLN A 162 -11.79 -13.69 13.61
N PRO A 163 -11.42 -14.16 12.40
CA PRO A 163 -12.20 -15.18 11.72
C PRO A 163 -12.31 -16.41 12.62
N GLY A 164 -13.51 -16.93 12.79
CA GLY A 164 -13.74 -18.18 13.53
C GLY A 164 -12.95 -19.34 12.90
N ASN A 165 -12.31 -20.14 13.73
CA ASN A 165 -11.69 -21.39 13.31
C ASN A 165 -12.76 -22.40 12.87
#